data_5926df37ddc7ae65522a9b2632646538
#
_entry.id   5926df37ddc7ae65522a9b2632646538
#
_cell.length_a   1.000
_cell.length_b   1.000
_cell.length_c   1.000
_cell.angle_alpha   90.00
_cell.angle_beta   90.00
_cell.angle_gamma   90.00
#
_symmetry.space_group_name_H-M   'P 1'
#
loop_
_entity.id
_entity.type
_entity.pdbx_description
1 polymer ?
#
loop_
_entity_poly.entity_id
_entity_poly.type
_entity_poly.pdbx_seq_one_letter_code
_entity_poly.pdbx_strand_id
1 'polypeptide(L)'
;RLSELFEQARVRRQAAAPLAAIGPAGVGGVAFVVLCLAGALASDRRDAELRLLLARGGSRAGIVGRLLGEGAVTVLPAAAAAAALAVLLLPTPRLAPALLSAAAVTLLALLAFPVRAAVLLAPPRPAARWRRPVGELLVLTVTGAAVLEVRRRGISPAGSDVDPLLVAAPLLLALCGGLLLARLQPVVTGWLARAAGRGSGLIGFLGLARAARGSGSSGARARGRSGPSVLPLVALLLAITTGGFGAAVLQSVDSARLGVVRLTVGGDAAISAPGNSPLPDGLAKAAGELPGVRTSVPLWIDHDSFVLGTAQGTTQVTLVVAEPAAYAELSRTLGCGAFDPALLAGGGAGPADAPVPALFSADLARQATPGTYVLRAGSGGELRARVAGVVDCTPAQPGPGGVTVVLPAGPATALIHGVDRPNRWFGLGSPAADRLRALVSATRPAAGAAAPAAAPGAGRYPTAQALPVDEAYPVRTSAEAVAELAADPLQRSAQRLFWASVAAAAGFALLAVLLTLMRNVPERAALLARLRTMGLRRRQGVALILAEALPHTLAAALGGALVAAAAVALLGPAMDLSTLVGASVPTGVRLTAGPVLIPAVGLAALVAAAVLVEAATSGRRQITTELRAGDQR
;
A
#
# COMPACT_ATOMS: atom_id res chain seq x y z
N ARG A 1 10.05 30.93 -8.73
CA ARG A 1 10.82 29.65 -8.85
C ARG A 1 11.09 28.99 -7.50
N LEU A 2 11.69 29.66 -6.49
CA LEU A 2 11.92 29.09 -5.15
C LEU A 2 10.60 28.84 -4.39
N SER A 3 9.67 29.78 -4.44
CA SER A 3 8.33 29.63 -3.83
C SER A 3 7.54 28.47 -4.43
N GLU A 4 7.62 28.27 -5.73
CA GLU A 4 6.97 27.14 -6.43
C GLU A 4 7.58 25.79 -6.00
N LEU A 5 8.91 25.72 -5.86
CA LEU A 5 9.59 24.52 -5.37
C LEU A 5 9.19 24.18 -3.92
N PHE A 6 9.11 25.20 -3.06
CA PHE A 6 8.65 25.02 -1.67
C PHE A 6 7.18 24.57 -1.61
N GLU A 7 6.32 25.16 -2.44
CA GLU A 7 4.90 24.78 -2.50
C GLU A 7 4.73 23.34 -3.01
N GLN A 8 5.45 22.96 -4.07
CA GLN A 8 5.46 21.57 -4.56
C GLN A 8 5.98 20.59 -3.51
N ALA A 9 7.05 20.94 -2.79
CA ALA A 9 7.58 20.11 -1.71
C ALA A 9 6.57 19.99 -0.55
N ARG A 10 5.84 21.06 -0.25
CA ARG A 10 4.79 21.10 0.78
C ARG A 10 3.61 20.20 0.40
N VAL A 11 3.11 20.33 -0.83
CA VAL A 11 2.02 19.48 -1.35
C VAL A 11 2.40 18.02 -1.33
N ARG A 12 3.61 17.65 -1.78
CA ARG A 12 4.11 16.27 -1.74
C ARG A 12 4.22 15.74 -0.31
N ARG A 13 4.68 16.55 0.64
CA ARG A 13 4.73 16.17 2.06
C ARG A 13 3.34 15.94 2.64
N GLN A 14 2.40 16.81 2.35
CA GLN A 14 1.01 16.70 2.83
C GLN A 14 0.34 15.45 2.28
N ALA A 15 0.55 15.13 1.00
CA ALA A 15 0.03 13.92 0.39
C ALA A 15 0.65 12.63 0.96
N ALA A 16 1.94 12.67 1.36
CA ALA A 16 2.63 11.50 1.93
C ALA A 16 2.33 11.27 3.43
N ALA A 17 1.95 12.29 4.17
CA ALA A 17 1.76 12.21 5.63
C ALA A 17 0.70 11.17 6.07
N PRO A 18 -0.49 11.08 5.44
CA PRO A 18 -1.50 10.06 5.80
C PRO A 18 -0.98 8.63 5.59
N LEU A 19 -0.25 8.40 4.50
CA LEU A 19 0.32 7.08 4.18
C LEU A 19 1.40 6.68 5.17
N ALA A 20 2.25 7.63 5.58
CA ALA A 20 3.28 7.40 6.60
C ALA A 20 2.69 7.12 7.99
N ALA A 21 1.47 7.58 8.27
CA ALA A 21 0.81 7.38 9.57
C ALA A 21 0.14 6.00 9.72
N ILE A 22 -0.23 5.32 8.63
CA ILE A 22 -0.94 4.03 8.66
C ILE A 22 -0.12 2.95 9.38
N GLY A 23 1.18 2.83 9.08
CA GLY A 23 2.07 1.85 9.71
C GLY A 23 2.16 2.03 11.24
N PRO A 24 2.60 3.19 11.74
CA PRO A 24 2.68 3.47 13.18
C PRO A 24 1.35 3.34 13.91
N ALA A 25 0.23 3.76 13.30
CA ALA A 25 -1.10 3.59 13.90
C ALA A 25 -1.48 2.12 14.04
N GLY A 26 -1.16 1.29 13.05
CA GLY A 26 -1.32 -0.17 13.13
C GLY A 26 -0.53 -0.77 14.29
N VAL A 27 0.73 -0.40 14.44
CA VAL A 27 1.58 -0.82 15.57
C VAL A 27 0.96 -0.39 16.89
N GLY A 28 0.50 0.87 17.00
CA GLY A 28 -0.17 1.40 18.18
C GLY A 28 -1.42 0.59 18.54
N GLY A 29 -2.24 0.24 17.56
CA GLY A 29 -3.42 -0.60 17.74
C GLY A 29 -3.09 -1.99 18.26
N VAL A 30 -2.10 -2.68 17.67
CA VAL A 30 -1.66 -4.01 18.13
C VAL A 30 -1.05 -3.93 19.53
N ALA A 31 -0.20 -2.94 19.79
CA ALA A 31 0.41 -2.72 21.11
C ALA A 31 -0.66 -2.47 22.18
N PHE A 32 -1.69 -1.68 21.89
CA PHE A 32 -2.82 -1.46 22.77
C PHE A 32 -3.52 -2.78 23.15
N VAL A 33 -3.80 -3.63 22.15
CA VAL A 33 -4.43 -4.95 22.40
C VAL A 33 -3.53 -5.84 23.26
N VAL A 34 -2.21 -5.81 23.02
CA VAL A 34 -1.23 -6.58 23.82
C VAL A 34 -1.19 -6.08 25.26
N LEU A 35 -1.21 -4.77 25.48
CA LEU A 35 -1.27 -4.18 26.83
C LEU A 35 -2.56 -4.59 27.56
N CYS A 36 -3.69 -4.55 26.87
CA CYS A 36 -4.96 -5.03 27.42
C CYS A 36 -4.90 -6.53 27.78
N LEU A 37 -4.27 -7.34 26.94
CA LEU A 37 -4.08 -8.77 27.18
C LEU A 37 -3.15 -9.02 28.39
N ALA A 38 -2.03 -8.30 28.48
CA ALA A 38 -1.10 -8.40 29.59
C ALA A 38 -1.77 -7.99 30.91
N GLY A 39 -2.55 -6.89 30.91
CA GLY A 39 -3.35 -6.45 32.05
C GLY A 39 -4.41 -7.49 32.46
N ALA A 40 -5.08 -8.11 31.48
CA ALA A 40 -6.03 -9.19 31.75
C ALA A 40 -5.34 -10.41 32.39
N LEU A 41 -4.18 -10.82 31.85
CA LEU A 41 -3.42 -11.95 32.38
C LEU A 41 -2.92 -11.69 33.80
N ALA A 42 -2.40 -10.51 34.07
CA ALA A 42 -1.95 -10.09 35.40
C ALA A 42 -3.11 -10.10 36.41
N SER A 43 -4.28 -9.59 36.02
CA SER A 43 -5.49 -9.59 36.84
C SER A 43 -5.99 -11.01 37.11
N ASP A 44 -6.04 -11.87 36.10
CA ASP A 44 -6.51 -13.25 36.23
C ASP A 44 -5.59 -14.09 37.18
N ARG A 45 -4.27 -13.82 37.17
CA ARG A 45 -3.31 -14.49 38.06
C ARG A 45 -3.47 -14.05 39.54
N ARG A 46 -3.88 -12.81 39.76
CA ARG A 46 -4.02 -12.24 41.12
C ARG A 46 -5.47 -12.19 41.58
N ASP A 47 -6.43 -12.78 40.87
CA ASP A 47 -7.87 -12.69 41.19
C ASP A 47 -8.18 -13.18 42.64
N ALA A 48 -7.57 -14.29 43.08
CA ALA A 48 -7.74 -14.84 44.41
C ALA A 48 -7.19 -13.87 45.49
N GLU A 49 -6.01 -13.28 45.28
CA GLU A 49 -5.40 -12.28 46.19
C GLU A 49 -6.25 -11.02 46.29
N LEU A 50 -6.69 -10.50 45.14
CA LEU A 50 -7.51 -9.29 45.07
C LEU A 50 -8.85 -9.46 45.78
N ARG A 51 -9.49 -10.60 45.64
CA ARG A 51 -10.75 -10.94 46.35
C ARG A 51 -10.53 -11.11 47.86
N LEU A 52 -9.40 -11.70 48.23
CA LEU A 52 -9.06 -11.85 49.64
C LEU A 52 -8.81 -10.49 50.31
N LEU A 53 -8.13 -9.56 49.62
CA LEU A 53 -7.96 -8.18 50.09
C LEU A 53 -9.31 -7.46 50.27
N LEU A 54 -10.24 -7.67 49.31
CA LEU A 54 -11.58 -7.10 49.40
C LEU A 54 -12.37 -7.70 50.59
N ALA A 55 -12.28 -9.04 50.79
CA ALA A 55 -12.94 -9.72 51.90
C ALA A 55 -12.40 -9.30 53.27
N ARG A 56 -11.14 -8.87 53.33
CA ARG A 56 -10.51 -8.30 54.55
C ARG A 56 -10.85 -6.83 54.80
N GLY A 57 -11.80 -6.25 54.05
CA GLY A 57 -12.25 -4.87 54.23
C GLY A 57 -11.48 -3.81 53.43
N GLY A 58 -10.61 -4.24 52.51
CA GLY A 58 -9.90 -3.31 51.59
C GLY A 58 -10.88 -2.58 50.70
N SER A 59 -10.72 -1.25 50.55
CA SER A 59 -11.52 -0.47 49.61
C SER A 59 -11.07 -0.72 48.18
N ARG A 60 -12.02 -0.72 47.22
CA ARG A 60 -11.70 -0.88 45.81
C ARG A 60 -10.75 0.19 45.30
N ALA A 61 -10.95 1.44 45.71
CA ALA A 61 -10.09 2.55 45.37
C ALA A 61 -8.66 2.35 45.89
N GLY A 62 -8.52 1.86 47.13
CA GLY A 62 -7.21 1.55 47.73
C GLY A 62 -6.49 0.41 47.00
N ILE A 63 -7.22 -0.64 46.60
CA ILE A 63 -6.65 -1.75 45.81
C ILE A 63 -6.20 -1.24 44.44
N VAL A 64 -7.02 -0.46 43.73
CA VAL A 64 -6.68 0.12 42.41
C VAL A 64 -5.49 1.09 42.56
N GLY A 65 -5.45 1.93 43.57
CA GLY A 65 -4.33 2.85 43.85
C GLY A 65 -3.02 2.09 44.11
N ARG A 66 -3.05 1.00 44.88
CA ARG A 66 -1.90 0.12 45.09
C ARG A 66 -1.39 -0.49 43.78
N LEU A 67 -2.31 -1.01 42.95
CA LEU A 67 -1.96 -1.59 41.64
C LEU A 67 -1.38 -0.54 40.66
N LEU A 68 -1.87 0.70 40.71
CA LEU A 68 -1.28 1.82 39.99
C LEU A 68 0.16 2.10 40.45
N GLY A 69 0.40 2.12 41.77
CA GLY A 69 1.74 2.31 42.34
C GLY A 69 2.69 1.18 41.96
N GLU A 70 2.26 -0.08 42.06
CA GLU A 70 3.05 -1.26 41.61
C GLU A 70 3.33 -1.19 40.12
N GLY A 71 2.35 -0.80 39.30
CA GLY A 71 2.51 -0.61 37.84
C GLY A 71 3.48 0.54 37.52
N ALA A 72 3.41 1.65 38.26
CA ALA A 72 4.27 2.80 38.04
C ALA A 72 5.76 2.45 38.22
N VAL A 73 6.09 1.65 39.23
CA VAL A 73 7.48 1.21 39.48
C VAL A 73 8.09 0.43 38.31
N THR A 74 7.28 -0.28 37.54
CA THR A 74 7.76 -1.07 36.37
C THR A 74 7.61 -0.33 35.05
N VAL A 75 6.49 0.35 34.85
CA VAL A 75 6.15 1.00 33.56
C VAL A 75 6.91 2.31 33.37
N LEU A 76 7.05 3.15 34.42
CA LEU A 76 7.70 4.45 34.26
C LEU A 76 9.19 4.34 33.89
N PRO A 77 10.02 3.49 34.55
CA PRO A 77 11.42 3.33 34.15
C PRO A 77 11.55 2.75 32.73
N ALA A 78 10.69 1.78 32.37
CA ALA A 78 10.69 1.21 31.04
C ALA A 78 10.31 2.25 29.97
N ALA A 79 9.31 3.08 30.24
CA ALA A 79 8.88 4.16 29.35
C ALA A 79 9.97 5.25 29.22
N ALA A 80 10.61 5.62 30.33
CA ALA A 80 11.71 6.58 30.32
C ALA A 80 12.90 6.05 29.52
N ALA A 81 13.29 4.78 29.73
CA ALA A 81 14.35 4.15 28.98
C ALA A 81 14.03 4.06 27.48
N ALA A 82 12.80 3.69 27.12
CA ALA A 82 12.35 3.63 25.74
C ALA A 82 12.32 5.02 25.07
N ALA A 83 11.85 6.05 25.78
CA ALA A 83 11.84 7.43 25.31
C ALA A 83 13.27 7.98 25.12
N ALA A 84 14.16 7.73 26.08
CA ALA A 84 15.56 8.11 26.00
C ALA A 84 16.25 7.42 24.80
N LEU A 85 16.04 6.12 24.62
CA LEU A 85 16.60 5.36 23.49
C LEU A 85 16.07 5.90 22.15
N ALA A 86 14.76 6.21 22.08
CA ALA A 86 14.16 6.77 20.88
C ALA A 86 14.76 8.14 20.51
N VAL A 87 14.97 9.02 21.49
CA VAL A 87 15.58 10.35 21.27
C VAL A 87 17.05 10.24 20.87
N LEU A 88 17.78 9.28 21.45
CA LEU A 88 19.19 9.06 21.14
C LEU A 88 19.40 8.45 19.74
N LEU A 89 18.56 7.49 19.35
CA LEU A 89 18.67 6.80 18.05
C LEU A 89 18.06 7.59 16.90
N LEU A 90 17.03 8.40 17.18
CA LEU A 90 16.26 9.13 16.19
C LEU A 90 16.15 10.61 16.59
N PRO A 91 17.23 11.39 16.47
CA PRO A 91 17.19 12.81 16.79
C PRO A 91 16.17 13.52 15.89
N THR A 92 15.16 14.12 16.50
CA THR A 92 14.08 14.82 15.81
C THR A 92 13.93 16.23 16.35
N PRO A 93 13.73 17.24 15.48
CA PRO A 93 13.47 18.61 15.92
C PRO A 93 12.06 18.78 16.53
N ARG A 94 11.15 17.78 16.34
CA ARG A 94 9.77 17.82 16.81
C ARG A 94 9.56 16.89 18.01
N LEU A 95 10.10 17.27 19.15
CA LEU A 95 10.02 16.47 20.38
C LEU A 95 8.60 16.41 20.96
N ALA A 96 7.79 17.48 20.84
CA ALA A 96 6.48 17.55 21.46
C ALA A 96 5.50 16.41 21.04
N PRO A 97 5.25 16.13 19.74
CA PRO A 97 4.37 15.03 19.35
C PRO A 97 4.93 13.66 19.73
N ALA A 98 6.26 13.48 19.71
CA ALA A 98 6.90 12.25 20.15
C ALA A 98 6.70 11.99 21.65
N LEU A 99 6.86 13.01 22.48
CA LEU A 99 6.63 12.92 23.93
C LEU A 99 5.15 12.71 24.26
N LEU A 100 4.23 13.36 23.54
CA LEU A 100 2.79 13.15 23.72
C LEU A 100 2.38 11.70 23.38
N SER A 101 2.89 11.14 22.29
CA SER A 101 2.62 9.74 21.94
C SER A 101 3.22 8.77 22.96
N ALA A 102 4.43 9.02 23.42
CA ALA A 102 5.08 8.23 24.48
C ALA A 102 4.29 8.32 25.82
N ALA A 103 3.84 9.51 26.20
CA ALA A 103 3.00 9.70 27.39
C ALA A 103 1.65 8.98 27.27
N ALA A 104 0.99 9.03 26.11
CA ALA A 104 -0.25 8.32 25.86
C ALA A 104 -0.10 6.80 25.98
N VAL A 105 0.94 6.22 25.39
CA VAL A 105 1.24 4.78 25.50
C VAL A 105 1.58 4.40 26.93
N THR A 106 2.36 5.22 27.64
CA THR A 106 2.70 5.00 29.05
C THR A 106 1.45 5.01 29.93
N LEU A 107 0.55 5.97 29.71
CA LEU A 107 -0.72 6.07 30.45
C LEU A 107 -1.60 4.83 30.17
N LEU A 108 -1.70 4.39 28.94
CA LEU A 108 -2.43 3.16 28.57
C LEU A 108 -1.83 1.93 29.26
N ALA A 109 -0.51 1.81 29.28
CA ALA A 109 0.18 0.71 29.96
C ALA A 109 -0.07 0.72 31.47
N LEU A 110 -0.03 1.90 32.12
CA LEU A 110 -0.32 2.07 33.53
C LEU A 110 -1.77 1.72 33.88
N LEU A 111 -2.73 2.08 33.04
CA LEU A 111 -4.15 1.88 33.28
C LEU A 111 -4.64 0.47 32.92
N ALA A 112 -3.97 -0.25 32.05
CA ALA A 112 -4.44 -1.55 31.53
C ALA A 112 -4.74 -2.57 32.65
N PHE A 113 -3.87 -2.72 33.64
CA PHE A 113 -4.04 -3.64 34.75
C PHE A 113 -5.04 -3.12 35.78
N PRO A 114 -4.91 -1.89 36.34
CA PRO A 114 -5.83 -1.36 37.35
C PRO A 114 -7.28 -1.27 36.86
N VAL A 115 -7.51 -0.84 35.61
CA VAL A 115 -8.87 -0.76 35.04
C VAL A 115 -9.48 -2.14 34.95
N ARG A 116 -8.72 -3.14 34.48
CA ARG A 116 -9.20 -4.52 34.45
C ARG A 116 -9.53 -5.07 35.82
N ALA A 117 -8.67 -4.82 36.82
CA ALA A 117 -8.90 -5.21 38.22
C ALA A 117 -10.14 -4.52 38.79
N ALA A 118 -10.33 -3.24 38.53
CA ALA A 118 -11.52 -2.49 38.95
C ALA A 118 -12.82 -3.10 38.37
N VAL A 119 -12.79 -3.52 37.11
CA VAL A 119 -13.92 -4.21 36.46
C VAL A 119 -14.19 -5.59 37.07
N LEU A 120 -13.13 -6.35 37.42
CA LEU A 120 -13.27 -7.66 38.07
C LEU A 120 -13.81 -7.58 39.50
N LEU A 121 -13.42 -6.54 40.25
CA LEU A 121 -13.87 -6.27 41.61
C LEU A 121 -15.23 -5.56 41.68
N ALA A 122 -15.78 -5.13 40.54
CA ALA A 122 -17.10 -4.53 40.48
C ALA A 122 -18.19 -5.53 40.88
N PRO A 123 -19.28 -5.11 41.56
CA PRO A 123 -20.38 -6.01 41.87
C PRO A 123 -20.96 -6.58 40.57
N PRO A 124 -21.40 -7.84 40.60
CA PRO A 124 -22.05 -8.45 39.46
C PRO A 124 -23.32 -7.67 39.13
N ARG A 125 -23.25 -6.81 38.12
CA ARG A 125 -24.45 -6.16 37.57
C ARG A 125 -25.20 -7.19 36.74
N PRO A 126 -26.55 -7.24 36.81
CA PRO A 126 -27.30 -8.13 35.94
C PRO A 126 -26.88 -7.85 34.51
N ALA A 127 -26.29 -8.87 33.88
CA ALA A 127 -25.78 -8.76 32.50
C ALA A 127 -26.98 -8.52 31.59
N ALA A 128 -27.26 -7.28 31.25
CA ALA A 128 -28.27 -6.96 30.25
C ALA A 128 -27.83 -7.69 28.96
N ARG A 129 -28.64 -8.65 28.51
CA ARG A 129 -28.40 -9.48 27.30
C ARG A 129 -28.07 -8.63 26.07
N TRP A 130 -28.49 -7.39 26.08
CA TRP A 130 -28.37 -6.41 25.00
C TRP A 130 -27.02 -5.66 24.98
N ARG A 131 -26.24 -5.66 26.05
CA ARG A 131 -24.98 -4.87 26.08
C ARG A 131 -23.97 -5.31 25.04
N ARG A 132 -23.82 -6.62 24.83
CA ARG A 132 -22.90 -7.18 23.85
C ARG A 132 -23.34 -6.86 22.42
N PRO A 133 -24.56 -7.20 21.99
CA PRO A 133 -25.02 -6.89 20.64
C PRO A 133 -25.06 -5.39 20.36
N VAL A 134 -25.41 -4.55 21.35
CA VAL A 134 -25.37 -3.09 21.22
C VAL A 134 -23.95 -2.58 21.00
N GLY A 135 -22.96 -3.07 21.76
CA GLY A 135 -21.56 -2.68 21.58
C GLY A 135 -21.01 -3.10 20.22
N GLU A 136 -21.35 -4.30 19.74
CA GLU A 136 -20.94 -4.79 18.42
C GLU A 136 -21.63 -4.00 17.29
N LEU A 137 -22.93 -3.68 17.45
CA LEU A 137 -23.66 -2.84 16.51
C LEU A 137 -23.06 -1.43 16.44
N LEU A 138 -22.68 -0.85 17.58
CA LEU A 138 -22.02 0.44 17.65
C LEU A 138 -20.70 0.43 16.87
N VAL A 139 -19.86 -0.59 17.07
CA VAL A 139 -18.60 -0.72 16.34
C VAL A 139 -18.87 -0.85 14.82
N LEU A 140 -19.85 -1.64 14.42
CA LEU A 140 -20.26 -1.79 13.02
C LEU A 140 -20.74 -0.48 12.41
N THR A 141 -21.59 0.27 13.13
CA THR A 141 -22.14 1.55 12.62
C THR A 141 -21.04 2.61 12.52
N VAL A 142 -20.16 2.71 13.52
CA VAL A 142 -19.01 3.63 13.50
C VAL A 142 -18.06 3.27 12.35
N THR A 143 -17.79 1.99 12.15
CA THR A 143 -16.94 1.54 11.02
C THR A 143 -17.58 1.85 9.68
N GLY A 144 -18.87 1.55 9.53
CA GLY A 144 -19.62 1.87 8.32
C GLY A 144 -19.66 3.36 8.02
N ALA A 145 -19.90 4.18 9.05
CA ALA A 145 -19.87 5.63 8.93
C ALA A 145 -18.46 6.15 8.54
N ALA A 146 -17.40 5.63 9.17
CA ALA A 146 -16.03 6.00 8.83
C ALA A 146 -15.67 5.65 7.38
N VAL A 147 -16.01 4.44 6.92
CA VAL A 147 -15.77 4.02 5.53
C VAL A 147 -16.58 4.87 4.54
N LEU A 148 -17.84 5.15 4.84
CA LEU A 148 -18.71 5.98 4.00
C LEU A 148 -18.16 7.40 3.90
N GLU A 149 -17.70 7.97 5.01
CA GLU A 149 -17.17 9.32 5.06
C GLU A 149 -15.85 9.42 4.26
N VAL A 150 -14.94 8.46 4.42
CA VAL A 150 -13.72 8.37 3.60
C VAL A 150 -14.05 8.26 2.11
N ARG A 151 -15.08 7.47 1.75
CA ARG A 151 -15.51 7.33 0.35
C ARG A 151 -16.17 8.59 -0.22
N ARG A 152 -16.86 9.38 0.62
CA ARG A 152 -17.50 10.62 0.20
C ARG A 152 -16.53 11.78 0.03
N ARG A 153 -15.58 11.91 0.96
CA ARG A 153 -14.63 13.03 0.96
C ARG A 153 -13.45 12.80 0.03
N GLY A 154 -13.09 11.54 -0.26
CA GLY A 154 -11.81 11.22 -0.88
C GLY A 154 -10.63 11.63 0.02
N ILE A 155 -9.42 11.64 -0.53
CA ILE A 155 -8.27 12.28 0.10
C ILE A 155 -8.31 13.75 -0.31
N SER A 156 -9.03 14.57 0.44
CA SER A 156 -9.01 16.02 0.20
C SER A 156 -7.67 16.59 0.64
N PRO A 157 -6.99 17.39 -0.19
CA PRO A 157 -5.78 18.10 0.18
C PRO A 157 -6.06 19.33 1.07
N ALA A 158 -7.11 19.30 1.87
CA ALA A 158 -7.54 20.40 2.69
C ALA A 158 -6.98 20.28 4.10
N GLY A 159 -5.88 20.93 4.35
CA GLY A 159 -5.37 21.15 5.70
C GLY A 159 -4.06 20.41 6.00
N SER A 160 -3.33 20.95 6.94
CA SER A 160 -1.98 20.53 7.36
C SER A 160 -1.95 19.27 8.21
N ASP A 161 -3.08 18.63 8.50
CA ASP A 161 -3.18 17.52 9.46
C ASP A 161 -3.58 16.21 8.80
N VAL A 162 -3.00 15.13 9.33
CA VAL A 162 -3.34 13.75 8.96
C VAL A 162 -4.82 13.51 9.26
N ASP A 163 -5.60 13.09 8.26
CA ASP A 163 -7.00 12.74 8.47
C ASP A 163 -7.10 11.52 9.40
N PRO A 164 -7.59 11.69 10.64
CA PRO A 164 -7.64 10.60 11.62
C PRO A 164 -8.60 9.48 11.19
N LEU A 165 -9.62 9.79 10.36
CA LEU A 165 -10.57 8.79 9.87
C LEU A 165 -9.92 7.84 8.85
N LEU A 166 -9.08 8.36 7.98
CA LEU A 166 -8.35 7.54 6.99
C LEU A 166 -7.42 6.54 7.68
N VAL A 167 -6.76 6.97 8.77
CA VAL A 167 -5.86 6.12 9.56
C VAL A 167 -6.65 5.14 10.43
N ALA A 168 -7.78 5.55 10.98
CA ALA A 168 -8.62 4.72 11.85
C ALA A 168 -9.44 3.67 11.08
N ALA A 169 -9.82 3.93 9.82
CA ALA A 169 -10.71 3.06 9.06
C ALA A 169 -10.19 1.61 8.91
N PRO A 170 -8.92 1.34 8.55
CA PRO A 170 -8.38 -0.03 8.51
C PRO A 170 -8.38 -0.70 9.90
N LEU A 171 -8.13 0.06 10.98
CA LEU A 171 -8.15 -0.45 12.35
C LEU A 171 -9.57 -0.83 12.79
N LEU A 172 -10.55 -0.01 12.45
CA LEU A 172 -11.96 -0.27 12.73
C LEU A 172 -12.47 -1.48 11.93
N LEU A 173 -12.08 -1.61 10.66
CA LEU A 173 -12.38 -2.79 9.85
C LEU A 173 -11.75 -4.05 10.45
N ALA A 174 -10.50 -3.98 10.93
CA ALA A 174 -9.85 -5.08 11.62
C ALA A 174 -10.56 -5.46 12.92
N LEU A 175 -11.02 -4.48 13.68
CA LEU A 175 -11.82 -4.72 14.89
C LEU A 175 -13.15 -5.39 14.56
N CYS A 176 -13.87 -4.91 13.55
CA CYS A 176 -15.11 -5.55 13.08
C CYS A 176 -14.88 -6.99 12.61
N GLY A 177 -13.83 -7.20 11.81
CA GLY A 177 -13.43 -8.54 11.36
C GLY A 177 -13.09 -9.46 12.53
N GLY A 178 -12.39 -8.93 13.55
CA GLY A 178 -12.07 -9.64 14.79
C GLY A 178 -13.32 -10.05 15.59
N LEU A 179 -14.29 -9.16 15.72
CA LEU A 179 -15.57 -9.46 16.38
C LEU A 179 -16.38 -10.51 15.61
N LEU A 180 -16.42 -10.38 14.29
CA LEU A 180 -17.09 -11.35 13.42
C LEU A 180 -16.42 -12.73 13.49
N LEU A 181 -15.09 -12.75 13.39
CA LEU A 181 -14.31 -13.98 13.47
C LEU A 181 -14.47 -14.65 14.85
N ALA A 182 -14.51 -13.88 15.92
CA ALA A 182 -14.76 -14.39 17.27
C ALA A 182 -16.13 -15.05 17.44
N ARG A 183 -17.11 -14.68 16.61
CA ARG A 183 -18.43 -15.34 16.55
C ARG A 183 -18.43 -16.57 15.65
N LEU A 184 -17.76 -16.49 14.51
CA LEU A 184 -17.72 -17.61 13.54
C LEU A 184 -16.81 -18.74 13.99
N GLN A 185 -15.70 -18.44 14.65
CA GLN A 185 -14.69 -19.40 15.05
C GLN A 185 -15.26 -20.58 15.89
N PRO A 186 -16.07 -20.39 16.95
CA PRO A 186 -16.62 -21.51 17.71
C PRO A 186 -17.56 -22.39 16.88
N VAL A 187 -18.25 -21.83 15.90
CA VAL A 187 -19.12 -22.57 14.97
C VAL A 187 -18.27 -23.44 14.05
N VAL A 188 -17.26 -22.85 13.42
CA VAL A 188 -16.35 -23.54 12.49
C VAL A 188 -15.53 -24.61 13.21
N THR A 189 -14.92 -24.29 14.36
CA THR A 189 -14.15 -25.27 15.14
C THR A 189 -15.04 -26.37 15.69
N GLY A 190 -16.29 -26.07 16.08
CA GLY A 190 -17.27 -27.07 16.49
C GLY A 190 -17.68 -28.00 15.34
N TRP A 191 -17.80 -27.48 14.13
CA TRP A 191 -18.07 -28.29 12.93
C TRP A 191 -16.87 -29.19 12.58
N LEU A 192 -15.65 -28.60 12.59
CA LEU A 192 -14.41 -29.36 12.36
C LEU A 192 -14.20 -30.47 13.41
N ALA A 193 -14.50 -30.21 14.68
CA ALA A 193 -14.42 -31.19 15.74
C ALA A 193 -15.41 -32.36 15.52
N ARG A 194 -16.64 -32.06 15.07
CA ARG A 194 -17.63 -33.07 14.70
C ARG A 194 -17.21 -33.92 13.50
N ALA A 195 -16.63 -33.25 12.48
CA ALA A 195 -16.09 -33.95 11.31
C ALA A 195 -14.90 -34.84 11.68
N ALA A 196 -13.98 -34.36 12.53
CA ALA A 196 -12.86 -35.19 13.03
C ALA A 196 -13.30 -36.33 13.93
N GLY A 197 -14.44 -36.20 14.62
CA GLY A 197 -15.03 -37.29 15.41
C GLY A 197 -15.57 -38.49 14.58
N ARG A 198 -15.75 -38.31 13.27
CA ARG A 198 -16.12 -39.37 12.33
C ARG A 198 -14.91 -40.14 11.78
N GLY A 199 -13.69 -39.61 12.00
CA GLY A 199 -12.45 -40.24 11.60
C GLY A 199 -11.79 -41.02 12.74
N SER A 200 -10.86 -41.93 12.45
CA SER A 200 -10.15 -42.77 13.42
C SER A 200 -9.02 -42.05 14.19
N GLY A 201 -8.81 -40.76 13.98
CA GLY A 201 -7.69 -39.99 14.53
C GLY A 201 -7.97 -39.36 15.89
N LEU A 202 -7.65 -40.07 17.00
CA LEU A 202 -7.84 -39.59 18.38
C LEU A 202 -7.20 -38.20 18.64
N ILE A 203 -6.00 -37.94 18.12
CA ILE A 203 -5.26 -36.71 18.36
C ILE A 203 -5.94 -35.52 17.68
N GLY A 204 -6.36 -35.68 16.42
CA GLY A 204 -7.08 -34.63 15.68
C GLY A 204 -8.42 -34.30 16.34
N PHE A 205 -9.18 -35.32 16.75
CA PHE A 205 -10.44 -35.13 17.46
C PHE A 205 -10.26 -34.38 18.79
N LEU A 206 -9.32 -34.85 19.64
CA LEU A 206 -9.07 -34.22 20.94
C LEU A 206 -8.58 -32.78 20.81
N GLY A 207 -7.68 -32.49 19.85
CA GLY A 207 -7.16 -31.15 19.59
C GLY A 207 -8.25 -30.19 19.12
N LEU A 208 -9.05 -30.58 18.13
CA LEU A 208 -10.17 -29.80 17.62
C LEU A 208 -11.32 -29.65 18.61
N ALA A 209 -11.64 -30.70 19.36
CA ALA A 209 -12.66 -30.64 20.41
C ALA A 209 -12.25 -29.73 21.56
N ARG A 210 -10.95 -29.59 21.86
CA ARG A 210 -10.44 -28.62 22.82
C ARG A 210 -10.46 -27.19 22.26
N ALA A 211 -10.02 -27.00 21.01
CA ALA A 211 -10.12 -25.73 20.32
C ALA A 211 -11.58 -25.21 20.32
N ALA A 212 -12.54 -26.09 20.03
CA ALA A 212 -13.96 -25.75 20.06
C ALA A 212 -14.49 -25.41 21.46
N ARG A 213 -14.07 -26.16 22.49
CA ARG A 213 -14.46 -25.90 23.90
C ARG A 213 -13.78 -24.66 24.47
N GLY A 214 -12.54 -24.40 24.09
CA GLY A 214 -11.81 -23.18 24.46
C GLY A 214 -12.47 -21.92 23.92
N SER A 215 -13.10 -21.98 22.75
CA SER A 215 -13.79 -20.86 22.11
C SER A 215 -15.25 -20.66 22.56
N GLY A 216 -15.90 -21.70 23.12
CA GLY A 216 -17.36 -21.70 23.32
C GLY A 216 -17.88 -21.94 24.75
N SER A 217 -17.01 -22.03 25.78
CA SER A 217 -17.45 -22.53 27.10
C SER A 217 -18.47 -21.64 27.82
N SER A 218 -19.74 -21.92 27.59
CA SER A 218 -20.85 -21.44 28.44
C SER A 218 -20.72 -21.93 29.90
N GLY A 219 -20.01 -23.05 30.13
CA GLY A 219 -19.78 -23.65 31.46
C GLY A 219 -18.73 -22.93 32.31
N ALA A 220 -17.77 -22.18 31.71
CA ALA A 220 -16.78 -21.42 32.45
C ALA A 220 -17.36 -20.16 33.12
N ARG A 221 -18.46 -19.63 32.59
CA ARG A 221 -19.17 -18.48 33.18
C ARG A 221 -19.81 -18.82 34.54
N ALA A 222 -20.22 -20.07 34.74
CA ALA A 222 -20.83 -20.51 35.99
C ALA A 222 -19.82 -20.55 37.18
N ARG A 223 -18.49 -20.59 36.88
CA ARG A 223 -17.43 -20.63 37.91
C ARG A 223 -16.60 -19.34 38.02
N GLY A 224 -17.07 -18.22 37.44
CA GLY A 224 -16.35 -16.93 37.54
C GLY A 224 -15.01 -16.89 36.78
N ARG A 225 -14.65 -17.90 35.99
CA ARG A 225 -13.44 -17.89 35.17
C ARG A 225 -13.72 -17.18 33.86
N SER A 226 -12.92 -16.19 33.55
CA SER A 226 -12.96 -15.44 32.29
C SER A 226 -12.88 -16.42 31.12
N GLY A 227 -13.85 -16.37 30.20
CA GLY A 227 -13.81 -17.15 28.97
C GLY A 227 -12.57 -16.83 28.12
N PRO A 228 -12.29 -17.59 27.07
CA PRO A 228 -11.13 -17.39 26.23
C PRO A 228 -11.11 -15.94 25.73
N SER A 229 -9.97 -15.32 25.88
CA SER A 229 -9.76 -13.92 25.46
C SER A 229 -9.78 -13.85 23.93
N VAL A 230 -10.63 -13.01 23.38
CA VAL A 230 -10.68 -12.71 21.92
C VAL A 230 -9.47 -11.83 21.52
N LEU A 231 -8.81 -11.22 22.49
CA LEU A 231 -7.74 -10.25 22.28
C LEU A 231 -6.57 -10.77 21.41
N PRO A 232 -6.04 -12.01 21.60
CA PRO A 232 -4.95 -12.50 20.73
C PRO A 232 -5.36 -12.63 19.28
N LEU A 233 -6.61 -13.05 19.02
CA LEU A 233 -7.16 -13.14 17.69
C LEU A 233 -7.26 -11.76 17.04
N VAL A 234 -7.75 -10.77 17.81
CA VAL A 234 -7.84 -9.39 17.35
C VAL A 234 -6.45 -8.81 17.09
N ALA A 235 -5.45 -9.09 17.94
CA ALA A 235 -4.08 -8.64 17.74
C ALA A 235 -3.46 -9.19 16.45
N LEU A 236 -3.60 -10.51 16.20
CA LEU A 236 -3.14 -11.16 14.97
C LEU A 236 -3.84 -10.57 13.74
N LEU A 237 -5.15 -10.44 13.81
CA LEU A 237 -5.95 -9.94 12.71
C LEU A 237 -5.62 -8.47 12.41
N LEU A 238 -5.43 -7.66 13.44
CA LEU A 238 -5.02 -6.27 13.31
C LEU A 238 -3.64 -6.15 12.63
N ALA A 239 -2.67 -6.96 13.07
CA ALA A 239 -1.33 -6.96 12.48
C ALA A 239 -1.36 -7.38 11.00
N ILE A 240 -2.13 -8.41 10.64
CA ILE A 240 -2.26 -8.86 9.25
C ILE A 240 -2.99 -7.82 8.41
N THR A 241 -4.09 -7.24 8.91
CA THR A 241 -4.88 -6.25 8.18
C THR A 241 -4.06 -4.99 7.91
N THR A 242 -3.38 -4.45 8.93
CA THR A 242 -2.56 -3.25 8.75
C THR A 242 -1.33 -3.50 7.88
N GLY A 243 -0.68 -4.66 8.04
CA GLY A 243 0.44 -5.07 7.19
C GLY A 243 0.01 -5.28 5.74
N GLY A 244 -1.09 -6.00 5.51
CA GLY A 244 -1.61 -6.28 4.18
C GLY A 244 -2.15 -5.03 3.46
N PHE A 245 -2.92 -4.20 4.16
CA PHE A 245 -3.43 -2.94 3.62
C PHE A 245 -2.28 -1.98 3.28
N GLY A 246 -1.34 -1.77 4.20
CA GLY A 246 -0.19 -0.91 3.96
C GLY A 246 0.73 -1.41 2.84
N ALA A 247 0.94 -2.73 2.73
CA ALA A 247 1.70 -3.32 1.63
C ALA A 247 0.99 -3.12 0.28
N ALA A 248 -0.36 -3.22 0.24
CA ALA A 248 -1.14 -2.96 -0.97
C ALA A 248 -1.06 -1.48 -1.39
N VAL A 249 -1.10 -0.55 -0.43
CA VAL A 249 -0.91 0.88 -0.69
C VAL A 249 0.49 1.14 -1.24
N LEU A 250 1.53 0.60 -0.61
CA LEU A 250 2.92 0.78 -1.04
C LEU A 250 3.14 0.25 -2.46
N GLN A 251 2.64 -0.95 -2.76
CA GLN A 251 2.74 -1.53 -4.10
C GLN A 251 1.95 -0.72 -5.13
N SER A 252 0.80 -0.16 -4.76
CA SER A 252 0.01 0.69 -5.67
C SER A 252 0.73 2.00 -5.96
N VAL A 253 1.39 2.60 -4.97
CA VAL A 253 2.24 3.79 -5.16
C VAL A 253 3.41 3.48 -6.10
N ASP A 254 4.11 2.36 -5.91
CA ASP A 254 5.23 1.97 -6.78
C ASP A 254 4.75 1.68 -8.21
N SER A 255 3.60 1.02 -8.37
CA SER A 255 2.99 0.76 -9.69
C SER A 255 2.53 2.05 -10.37
N ALA A 256 1.92 2.98 -9.62
CA ALA A 256 1.49 4.27 -10.14
C ALA A 256 2.69 5.12 -10.58
N ARG A 257 3.77 5.13 -9.80
CA ARG A 257 5.03 5.82 -10.16
C ARG A 257 5.64 5.25 -11.43
N LEU A 258 5.69 3.93 -11.58
CA LEU A 258 6.16 3.31 -12.81
C LEU A 258 5.30 3.76 -14.00
N GLY A 259 3.99 3.82 -13.86
CA GLY A 259 3.08 4.34 -14.88
C GLY A 259 3.39 5.79 -15.24
N VAL A 260 3.57 6.67 -14.25
CA VAL A 260 3.92 8.09 -14.48
C VAL A 260 5.28 8.24 -15.15
N VAL A 261 6.28 7.49 -14.69
CA VAL A 261 7.61 7.51 -15.31
C VAL A 261 7.55 7.07 -16.77
N ARG A 262 6.85 5.99 -17.08
CA ARG A 262 6.65 5.53 -18.46
C ARG A 262 5.96 6.58 -19.33
N LEU A 263 4.94 7.26 -18.78
CA LEU A 263 4.26 8.36 -19.47
C LEU A 263 5.18 9.57 -19.67
N THR A 264 5.96 9.94 -18.65
CA THR A 264 6.88 11.10 -18.73
C THR A 264 8.02 10.82 -19.70
N VAL A 265 8.51 9.60 -19.78
CA VAL A 265 9.51 9.16 -20.78
C VAL A 265 8.88 9.06 -22.17
N GLY A 266 7.59 8.72 -22.27
CA GLY A 266 6.87 8.45 -23.51
C GLY A 266 6.85 6.97 -23.89
N GLY A 267 7.33 6.09 -22.99
CA GLY A 267 7.42 4.64 -23.20
C GLY A 267 8.37 3.98 -22.22
N ASP A 268 8.88 2.82 -22.58
CA ASP A 268 9.97 2.16 -21.83
C ASP A 268 11.33 2.78 -22.16
N ALA A 269 11.48 3.36 -23.36
CA ALA A 269 12.65 4.13 -23.76
C ALA A 269 12.24 5.25 -24.73
N ALA A 270 13.00 6.34 -24.73
CA ALA A 270 12.80 7.46 -25.63
C ALA A 270 14.13 8.05 -26.08
N ILE A 271 14.14 8.52 -27.32
CA ILE A 271 15.19 9.37 -27.89
C ILE A 271 14.51 10.66 -28.34
N SER A 272 15.09 11.79 -28.01
CA SER A 272 14.54 13.11 -28.33
C SER A 272 15.55 13.94 -29.09
N ALA A 273 15.09 14.64 -30.11
CA ALA A 273 15.89 15.69 -30.73
C ALA A 273 15.63 17.06 -30.04
N PRO A 274 16.57 18.00 -30.09
CA PRO A 274 16.39 19.33 -29.52
C PRO A 274 15.39 20.15 -30.34
N GLY A 275 14.42 20.77 -29.67
CA GLY A 275 13.37 21.58 -30.30
C GLY A 275 12.59 20.82 -31.37
N ASN A 276 12.40 21.46 -32.53
CA ASN A 276 11.74 20.86 -33.69
C ASN A 276 12.75 20.30 -34.72
N SER A 277 14.00 20.02 -34.31
CA SER A 277 14.97 19.38 -35.20
C SER A 277 14.65 17.89 -35.39
N PRO A 278 14.85 17.32 -36.59
CA PRO A 278 14.66 15.90 -36.81
C PRO A 278 15.76 15.05 -36.14
N LEU A 279 15.44 13.82 -35.82
CA LEU A 279 16.44 12.81 -35.47
C LEU A 279 17.35 12.53 -36.68
N PRO A 280 18.61 12.11 -36.46
CA PRO A 280 19.48 11.65 -37.54
C PRO A 280 18.83 10.56 -38.37
N ASP A 281 19.10 10.58 -39.69
CA ASP A 281 18.52 9.62 -40.64
C ASP A 281 18.86 8.17 -40.23
N GLY A 282 17.84 7.33 -40.23
CA GLY A 282 17.98 5.90 -39.90
C GLY A 282 18.03 5.61 -38.39
N LEU A 283 18.25 6.60 -37.50
CA LEU A 283 18.37 6.38 -36.04
C LEU A 283 17.11 5.74 -35.45
N ALA A 284 15.93 6.29 -35.76
CA ALA A 284 14.66 5.75 -35.26
C ALA A 284 14.39 4.31 -35.73
N LYS A 285 14.78 3.97 -36.98
CA LYS A 285 14.67 2.62 -37.51
C LYS A 285 15.64 1.67 -36.79
N ALA A 286 16.91 2.04 -36.68
CA ALA A 286 17.92 1.23 -35.99
C ALA A 286 17.60 1.05 -34.51
N ALA A 287 17.02 2.06 -33.83
CA ALA A 287 16.53 1.92 -32.46
C ALA A 287 15.37 0.92 -32.35
N GLY A 288 14.49 0.88 -33.35
CA GLY A 288 13.39 -0.09 -33.41
C GLY A 288 13.82 -1.53 -33.60
N GLU A 289 14.97 -1.75 -34.27
CA GLU A 289 15.54 -3.08 -34.54
C GLU A 289 16.39 -3.62 -33.37
N LEU A 290 16.61 -2.83 -32.30
CA LEU A 290 17.41 -3.28 -31.17
C LEU A 290 16.71 -4.43 -30.41
N PRO A 291 17.48 -5.41 -29.92
CA PRO A 291 16.96 -6.48 -29.08
C PRO A 291 16.28 -5.92 -27.82
N GLY A 292 15.08 -6.40 -27.53
CA GLY A 292 14.28 -5.96 -26.41
C GLY A 292 13.23 -4.89 -26.74
N VAL A 293 13.25 -4.30 -27.93
CA VAL A 293 12.17 -3.43 -28.43
C VAL A 293 11.08 -4.29 -29.03
N ARG A 294 9.85 -4.14 -28.55
CA ARG A 294 8.66 -4.84 -29.07
C ARG A 294 7.88 -3.96 -30.05
N THR A 295 7.72 -2.69 -29.69
CA THR A 295 6.99 -1.72 -30.50
C THR A 295 7.86 -0.48 -30.63
N SER A 296 8.06 -0.03 -31.87
CA SER A 296 8.82 1.16 -32.23
C SER A 296 7.84 2.22 -32.74
N VAL A 297 7.88 3.40 -32.14
CA VAL A 297 6.97 4.50 -32.46
C VAL A 297 7.79 5.75 -32.77
N PRO A 298 8.26 5.92 -34.03
CA PRO A 298 8.79 7.19 -34.47
C PRO A 298 7.64 8.19 -34.62
N LEU A 299 7.82 9.39 -34.14
CA LEU A 299 6.80 10.44 -34.19
C LEU A 299 7.42 11.83 -34.29
N TRP A 300 6.61 12.79 -34.77
CA TRP A 300 6.91 14.20 -34.77
C TRP A 300 6.06 14.91 -33.74
N ILE A 301 6.65 15.72 -32.87
CA ILE A 301 5.95 16.55 -31.91
C ILE A 301 6.34 18.01 -32.16
N ASP A 302 5.33 18.87 -32.33
CA ASP A 302 5.49 20.30 -32.51
C ASP A 302 4.62 21.05 -31.49
N HIS A 303 5.26 21.83 -30.63
CA HIS A 303 4.59 22.59 -29.57
C HIS A 303 4.13 24.00 -30.02
N ASP A 304 4.52 24.43 -31.20
CA ASP A 304 4.27 25.75 -31.75
C ASP A 304 3.20 25.74 -32.85
N SER A 305 2.31 24.78 -32.85
CA SER A 305 1.20 24.66 -33.78
C SER A 305 -0.06 25.36 -33.27
N PHE A 306 -0.96 25.73 -34.19
CA PHE A 306 -2.19 26.44 -33.87
C PHE A 306 -3.41 25.84 -34.57
N VAL A 307 -4.53 25.78 -33.86
CA VAL A 307 -5.87 25.48 -34.43
C VAL A 307 -6.65 26.77 -34.51
N LEU A 308 -7.14 27.08 -35.72
CA LEU A 308 -7.94 28.26 -36.00
C LEU A 308 -9.44 27.92 -36.01
N GLY A 309 -10.28 28.83 -35.59
CA GLY A 309 -11.74 28.66 -35.61
C GLY A 309 -12.31 27.97 -34.36
N THR A 310 -11.56 27.90 -33.26
CA THR A 310 -12.09 27.51 -31.94
C THR A 310 -12.96 28.64 -31.36
N ALA A 311 -13.70 28.36 -30.28
CA ALA A 311 -14.49 29.35 -29.56
C ALA A 311 -13.66 30.53 -29.06
N GLN A 312 -12.35 30.34 -28.86
CA GLN A 312 -11.38 31.40 -28.47
C GLN A 312 -10.67 32.04 -29.68
N GLY A 313 -11.07 31.68 -30.89
CA GLY A 313 -10.45 32.13 -32.15
C GLY A 313 -9.26 31.27 -32.57
N THR A 314 -8.09 31.50 -32.01
CA THR A 314 -6.86 30.72 -32.28
C THR A 314 -6.36 30.10 -31.01
N THR A 315 -6.16 28.80 -30.99
CA THR A 315 -5.68 28.05 -29.83
C THR A 315 -4.32 27.41 -30.18
N GLN A 316 -3.31 27.65 -29.35
CA GLN A 316 -2.03 26.96 -29.47
C GLN A 316 -2.19 25.53 -29.02
N VAL A 317 -1.63 24.61 -29.79
CA VAL A 317 -1.74 23.15 -29.58
C VAL A 317 -0.40 22.46 -29.76
N THR A 318 -0.23 21.36 -29.07
CA THR A 318 0.85 20.41 -29.39
C THR A 318 0.38 19.49 -30.50
N LEU A 319 1.03 19.58 -31.64
CA LEU A 319 0.77 18.69 -32.76
C LEU A 319 1.61 17.43 -32.64
N VAL A 320 0.97 16.28 -32.77
CA VAL A 320 1.59 14.96 -32.78
C VAL A 320 1.29 14.27 -34.10
N VAL A 321 2.33 13.93 -34.84
CA VAL A 321 2.20 13.17 -36.09
C VAL A 321 2.83 11.80 -35.88
N ALA A 322 2.05 10.75 -36.01
CA ALA A 322 2.49 9.39 -35.74
C ALA A 322 1.78 8.38 -36.64
N GLU A 323 2.35 7.20 -36.76
CA GLU A 323 1.70 6.05 -37.41
C GLU A 323 0.56 5.56 -36.50
N PRO A 324 -0.71 5.50 -36.99
CA PRO A 324 -1.89 5.27 -36.15
C PRO A 324 -1.86 3.96 -35.36
N ALA A 325 -1.43 2.86 -35.97
CA ALA A 325 -1.44 1.55 -35.33
C ALA A 325 -0.40 1.46 -34.19
N ALA A 326 0.82 1.91 -34.45
CA ALA A 326 1.89 1.90 -33.46
C ALA A 326 1.61 2.87 -32.29
N TYR A 327 1.03 4.04 -32.58
CA TYR A 327 0.67 5.01 -31.56
C TYR A 327 -0.53 4.57 -30.72
N ALA A 328 -1.52 3.90 -31.31
CA ALA A 328 -2.64 3.30 -30.57
C ALA A 328 -2.17 2.19 -29.61
N GLU A 329 -1.19 1.38 -30.04
CA GLU A 329 -0.58 0.34 -29.20
C GLU A 329 0.18 0.96 -28.02
N LEU A 330 0.95 2.03 -28.28
CA LEU A 330 1.64 2.81 -27.25
C LEU A 330 0.64 3.38 -26.25
N SER A 331 -0.39 4.08 -26.71
CA SER A 331 -1.44 4.68 -25.87
C SER A 331 -2.14 3.66 -24.99
N ARG A 332 -2.48 2.50 -25.55
CA ARG A 332 -3.13 1.38 -24.86
C ARG A 332 -2.21 0.79 -23.77
N THR A 333 -0.94 0.58 -24.11
CA THR A 333 0.04 -0.03 -23.19
C THR A 333 0.37 0.90 -22.03
N LEU A 334 0.43 2.22 -22.27
CA LEU A 334 0.68 3.22 -21.25
C LEU A 334 -0.60 3.60 -20.47
N GLY A 335 -1.77 3.18 -20.94
CA GLY A 335 -3.06 3.50 -20.30
C GLY A 335 -3.45 4.97 -20.40
N CYS A 336 -2.98 5.67 -21.44
CA CYS A 336 -3.21 7.09 -21.66
C CYS A 336 -3.70 7.32 -23.08
N GLY A 337 -4.97 7.74 -23.26
CA GLY A 337 -5.56 8.12 -24.54
C GLY A 337 -5.71 6.95 -25.51
N ALA A 338 -6.18 5.80 -25.03
CA ALA A 338 -6.46 4.66 -25.88
C ALA A 338 -7.52 5.00 -26.93
N PHE A 339 -7.27 4.69 -28.18
CA PHE A 339 -8.17 4.94 -29.32
C PHE A 339 -8.13 3.79 -30.32
N ASP A 340 -9.14 3.73 -31.19
CA ASP A 340 -9.16 2.81 -32.32
C ASP A 340 -8.36 3.43 -33.48
N PRO A 341 -7.28 2.78 -33.98
CA PRO A 341 -6.49 3.29 -35.09
C PRO A 341 -7.33 3.52 -36.36
N ALA A 342 -8.46 2.83 -36.53
CA ALA A 342 -9.38 3.01 -37.64
C ALA A 342 -9.96 4.44 -37.71
N LEU A 343 -10.04 5.17 -36.59
CA LEU A 343 -10.48 6.56 -36.57
C LEU A 343 -9.56 7.49 -37.35
N LEU A 344 -8.28 7.17 -37.42
CA LEU A 344 -7.27 7.90 -38.18
C LEU A 344 -7.00 7.29 -39.59
N ALA A 345 -7.62 6.13 -39.89
CA ALA A 345 -7.52 5.44 -41.15
C ALA A 345 -8.43 6.08 -42.17
N GLY A 346 -8.29 6.97 -42.89
CA GLY A 346 -9.24 7.56 -43.86
C GLY A 346 -8.74 8.81 -44.57
N GLY A 347 -7.50 9.20 -44.28
CA GLY A 347 -6.81 10.31 -44.91
C GLY A 347 -5.89 9.82 -46.05
N GLY A 348 -6.29 8.83 -46.82
CA GLY A 348 -5.57 8.43 -48.01
C GLY A 348 -5.53 9.55 -49.06
N ALA A 349 -4.69 9.43 -50.07
CA ALA A 349 -4.41 10.41 -51.12
C ALA A 349 -5.67 10.95 -51.84
N GLY A 350 -6.47 11.72 -51.11
CA GLY A 350 -7.56 12.55 -51.62
C GLY A 350 -7.03 13.87 -52.16
N PRO A 351 -7.92 14.72 -52.74
CA PRO A 351 -7.52 16.05 -53.17
C PRO A 351 -6.88 16.80 -51.97
N ALA A 352 -5.90 17.66 -52.28
CA ALA A 352 -5.12 18.41 -51.29
C ALA A 352 -5.98 19.21 -50.25
N ASP A 353 -7.26 19.42 -50.57
CA ASP A 353 -8.25 20.10 -49.71
C ASP A 353 -9.11 19.17 -48.83
N ALA A 354 -8.91 17.84 -48.91
CA ALA A 354 -9.70 16.91 -48.11
C ALA A 354 -9.33 17.00 -46.60
N PRO A 355 -10.31 17.07 -45.69
CA PRO A 355 -10.01 17.19 -44.27
C PRO A 355 -9.41 15.91 -43.71
N VAL A 356 -8.23 16.05 -43.09
CA VAL A 356 -7.48 14.93 -42.45
C VAL A 356 -8.16 14.58 -41.11
N PRO A 357 -8.43 13.29 -40.86
CA PRO A 357 -8.96 12.87 -39.56
C PRO A 357 -7.95 13.14 -38.44
N ALA A 358 -8.42 13.71 -37.34
CA ALA A 358 -7.59 14.09 -36.20
C ALA A 358 -8.21 13.67 -34.88
N LEU A 359 -7.40 13.28 -33.89
CA LEU A 359 -7.85 13.15 -32.51
C LEU A 359 -7.54 14.45 -31.77
N PHE A 360 -8.54 14.94 -31.05
CA PHE A 360 -8.42 16.14 -30.21
C PHE A 360 -8.34 15.72 -28.74
N SER A 361 -7.50 16.41 -27.95
CA SER A 361 -7.59 16.29 -26.50
C SER A 361 -8.95 16.78 -25.98
N ALA A 362 -9.40 16.23 -24.85
CA ALA A 362 -10.68 16.60 -24.24
C ALA A 362 -10.78 18.12 -23.96
N ASP A 363 -9.65 18.77 -23.60
CA ASP A 363 -9.59 20.21 -23.36
C ASP A 363 -9.79 21.03 -24.63
N LEU A 364 -9.21 20.59 -25.74
CA LEU A 364 -9.43 21.20 -27.04
C LEU A 364 -10.86 20.94 -27.54
N ALA A 365 -11.35 19.74 -27.38
CA ALA A 365 -12.69 19.35 -27.83
C ALA A 365 -13.81 20.15 -27.13
N ARG A 366 -13.60 20.59 -25.89
CA ARG A 366 -14.54 21.48 -25.19
C ARG A 366 -14.60 22.88 -25.79
N GLN A 367 -13.55 23.33 -26.46
CA GLN A 367 -13.44 24.63 -27.12
C GLN A 367 -13.80 24.56 -28.61
N ALA A 368 -13.92 23.35 -29.14
CA ALA A 368 -14.18 23.08 -30.54
C ALA A 368 -15.67 22.69 -30.74
N THR A 369 -16.33 23.30 -31.71
CA THR A 369 -17.63 22.86 -32.21
C THR A 369 -17.43 21.72 -33.23
N PRO A 370 -18.41 20.81 -33.42
CA PRO A 370 -18.28 19.81 -34.50
C PRO A 370 -18.06 20.47 -35.85
N GLY A 371 -16.99 20.06 -36.54
CA GLY A 371 -16.66 20.67 -37.83
C GLY A 371 -15.25 20.34 -38.32
N THR A 372 -14.82 21.11 -39.33
CA THR A 372 -13.47 21.09 -39.88
C THR A 372 -12.72 22.32 -39.43
N TYR A 373 -11.50 22.14 -38.97
CA TYR A 373 -10.64 23.19 -38.46
C TYR A 373 -9.39 23.35 -39.34
N VAL A 374 -8.90 24.58 -39.42
CA VAL A 374 -7.60 24.84 -40.03
C VAL A 374 -6.52 24.66 -38.96
N LEU A 375 -5.58 23.77 -39.20
CA LEU A 375 -4.40 23.55 -38.37
C LEU A 375 -3.20 24.16 -39.10
N ARG A 376 -2.48 25.05 -38.41
CA ARG A 376 -1.23 25.63 -38.87
C ARG A 376 -0.10 25.05 -38.02
N ALA A 377 0.83 24.36 -38.66
CA ALA A 377 1.99 23.80 -37.98
C ALA A 377 3.07 24.85 -37.76
N GLY A 378 3.76 24.78 -36.62
CA GLY A 378 4.89 25.66 -36.30
C GLY A 378 6.08 25.45 -37.24
N SER A 379 6.25 24.25 -37.76
CA SER A 379 7.24 23.90 -38.81
C SER A 379 6.88 24.43 -40.19
N GLY A 380 5.69 24.99 -40.38
CA GLY A 380 5.16 25.49 -41.65
C GLY A 380 4.21 24.51 -42.32
N GLY A 381 3.23 25.06 -43.03
CA GLY A 381 2.16 24.35 -43.69
C GLY A 381 0.83 24.50 -42.93
N GLU A 382 -0.24 24.36 -43.70
CA GLU A 382 -1.61 24.37 -43.23
C GLU A 382 -2.36 23.13 -43.76
N LEU A 383 -3.23 22.58 -42.93
CA LEU A 383 -4.13 21.51 -43.31
C LEU A 383 -5.50 21.70 -42.70
N ARG A 384 -6.53 21.13 -43.32
CA ARG A 384 -7.85 21.03 -42.73
C ARG A 384 -7.94 19.74 -41.93
N ALA A 385 -8.26 19.85 -40.66
CA ALA A 385 -8.44 18.73 -39.76
C ALA A 385 -9.92 18.53 -39.44
N ARG A 386 -10.40 17.28 -39.49
CA ARG A 386 -11.72 16.89 -39.03
C ARG A 386 -11.58 16.10 -37.74
N VAL A 387 -12.37 16.47 -36.72
CA VAL A 387 -12.39 15.75 -35.45
C VAL A 387 -12.95 14.34 -35.67
N ALA A 388 -12.11 13.33 -35.57
CA ALA A 388 -12.46 11.91 -35.71
C ALA A 388 -12.68 11.23 -34.36
N GLY A 389 -12.10 11.77 -33.30
CA GLY A 389 -12.25 11.26 -31.93
C GLY A 389 -11.68 12.23 -30.90
N VAL A 390 -12.00 11.95 -29.63
CA VAL A 390 -11.52 12.73 -28.48
C VAL A 390 -10.78 11.78 -27.54
N VAL A 391 -9.63 12.22 -27.05
CA VAL A 391 -8.80 11.49 -26.10
C VAL A 391 -8.55 12.32 -24.85
N ASP A 392 -8.61 11.69 -23.66
CA ASP A 392 -8.44 12.37 -22.38
C ASP A 392 -6.98 12.74 -22.09
N CYS A 393 -6.05 11.98 -22.61
CA CYS A 393 -4.61 12.21 -22.50
C CYS A 393 -3.88 11.65 -23.73
N THR A 394 -2.59 11.96 -23.86
CA THR A 394 -1.73 11.40 -24.93
C THR A 394 -0.31 11.18 -24.41
N PRO A 395 0.36 10.08 -24.78
CA PRO A 395 1.75 9.80 -24.36
C PRO A 395 2.75 10.89 -24.75
N ALA A 396 2.49 11.62 -25.83
CA ALA A 396 3.35 12.70 -26.29
C ALA A 396 3.30 13.95 -25.36
N GLN A 397 2.17 14.14 -24.66
CA GLN A 397 1.97 15.23 -23.71
C GLN A 397 1.11 14.76 -22.53
N PRO A 398 1.69 14.05 -21.54
CA PRO A 398 0.94 13.37 -20.49
C PRO A 398 0.44 14.28 -19.35
N GLY A 399 0.54 15.59 -19.45
CA GLY A 399 0.11 16.55 -18.40
C GLY A 399 -1.39 16.85 -18.44
N PRO A 400 -2.00 17.23 -17.29
CA PRO A 400 -3.37 17.76 -17.27
C PRO A 400 -3.43 19.09 -18.01
N GLY A 401 -4.52 19.33 -18.77
CA GLY A 401 -4.72 20.57 -19.53
C GLY A 401 -3.89 20.66 -20.83
N GLY A 402 -3.32 19.57 -21.26
CA GLY A 402 -2.59 19.50 -22.53
C GLY A 402 -3.54 19.65 -23.73
N VAL A 403 -3.38 20.73 -24.49
CA VAL A 403 -4.14 20.96 -25.72
C VAL A 403 -3.37 20.31 -26.88
N THR A 404 -3.85 19.13 -27.32
CA THR A 404 -3.12 18.29 -28.29
C THR A 404 -4.00 17.88 -29.45
N VAL A 405 -3.38 17.82 -30.64
CA VAL A 405 -3.96 17.25 -31.87
C VAL A 405 -3.07 16.12 -32.35
N VAL A 406 -3.64 14.92 -32.57
CA VAL A 406 -2.93 13.79 -33.14
C VAL A 406 -3.37 13.57 -34.58
N LEU A 407 -2.41 13.53 -35.50
CA LEU A 407 -2.61 13.31 -36.93
C LEU A 407 -1.95 12.03 -37.40
N PRO A 408 -2.52 11.36 -38.41
CA PRO A 408 -1.86 10.24 -39.09
C PRO A 408 -0.67 10.70 -39.93
N ALA A 409 0.46 9.97 -39.84
CA ALA A 409 1.70 10.33 -40.50
C ALA A 409 1.56 10.46 -42.04
N GLY A 410 0.86 9.53 -42.69
CA GLY A 410 0.75 9.49 -44.16
C GLY A 410 0.24 10.81 -44.78
N PRO A 411 -0.99 11.27 -44.44
CA PRO A 411 -1.51 12.54 -44.94
C PRO A 411 -0.76 13.77 -44.43
N ALA A 412 -0.25 13.75 -43.19
CA ALA A 412 0.43 14.90 -42.61
C ALA A 412 1.77 15.21 -43.30
N THR A 413 2.53 14.19 -43.69
CA THR A 413 3.82 14.36 -44.39
C THR A 413 3.69 15.02 -45.75
N ALA A 414 2.54 14.91 -46.42
CA ALA A 414 2.28 15.54 -47.70
C ALA A 414 1.94 17.04 -47.56
N LEU A 415 1.44 17.48 -46.41
CA LEU A 415 0.84 18.81 -46.20
C LEU A 415 1.64 19.71 -45.25
N ILE A 416 2.43 19.12 -44.38
CA ILE A 416 3.23 19.85 -43.38
C ILE A 416 4.71 19.64 -43.65
N HIS A 417 5.48 20.71 -43.69
CA HIS A 417 6.90 20.68 -43.96
C HIS A 417 7.69 20.07 -42.78
N GLY A 418 8.64 19.19 -43.08
CA GLY A 418 9.62 18.68 -42.12
C GLY A 418 9.13 17.57 -41.17
N VAL A 419 7.86 17.14 -41.30
CA VAL A 419 7.31 16.05 -40.47
C VAL A 419 7.57 14.65 -41.09
N ASP A 420 8.21 14.59 -42.24
CA ASP A 420 8.67 13.38 -42.90
C ASP A 420 9.76 12.63 -42.12
N ARG A 421 10.50 13.36 -41.26
CA ARG A 421 11.51 12.80 -40.34
C ARG A 421 11.08 12.96 -38.91
N PRO A 422 11.08 11.87 -38.12
CA PRO A 422 10.68 11.97 -36.72
C PRO A 422 11.66 12.84 -35.90
N ASN A 423 11.15 13.59 -34.94
CA ASN A 423 11.98 14.32 -33.96
C ASN A 423 11.97 13.63 -32.58
N ARG A 424 11.16 12.59 -32.42
CA ARG A 424 11.06 11.75 -31.23
C ARG A 424 10.97 10.29 -31.64
N TRP A 425 11.51 9.42 -30.82
CA TRP A 425 11.31 7.99 -30.92
C TRP A 425 10.91 7.47 -29.56
N PHE A 426 9.81 6.72 -29.50
CA PHE A 426 9.35 6.02 -28.31
C PHE A 426 9.40 4.51 -28.56
N GLY A 427 9.89 3.76 -27.56
CA GLY A 427 10.00 2.30 -27.60
C GLY A 427 9.28 1.64 -26.44
N LEU A 428 8.55 0.57 -26.74
CA LEU A 428 8.01 -0.35 -25.73
C LEU A 428 8.84 -1.61 -25.65
N GLY A 429 9.07 -2.11 -24.45
CA GLY A 429 9.82 -3.34 -24.20
C GLY A 429 10.88 -3.17 -23.11
N SER A 430 12.03 -3.78 -23.28
CA SER A 430 13.15 -3.69 -22.36
C SER A 430 14.49 -3.48 -23.10
N PRO A 431 14.63 -2.40 -23.91
CA PRO A 431 15.87 -2.13 -24.58
C PRO A 431 16.97 -1.74 -23.56
N ALA A 432 18.20 -2.22 -23.81
CA ALA A 432 19.34 -1.85 -22.99
C ALA A 432 19.73 -0.38 -23.25
N ALA A 433 19.73 0.46 -22.20
CA ALA A 433 20.06 1.87 -22.30
C ALA A 433 21.43 2.13 -22.93
N ASP A 434 22.43 1.31 -22.57
CA ASP A 434 23.79 1.44 -23.10
C ASP A 434 23.86 1.20 -24.62
N ARG A 435 23.05 0.25 -25.14
CA ARG A 435 22.96 0.01 -26.58
C ARG A 435 22.30 1.18 -27.32
N LEU A 436 21.26 1.77 -26.72
CA LEU A 436 20.62 2.96 -27.29
C LEU A 436 21.60 4.16 -27.32
N ARG A 437 22.36 4.38 -26.24
CA ARG A 437 23.38 5.44 -26.21
C ARG A 437 24.52 5.17 -27.20
N ALA A 438 24.99 3.93 -27.30
CA ALA A 438 25.99 3.54 -28.28
C ALA A 438 25.50 3.76 -29.72
N LEU A 439 24.22 3.48 -30.00
CA LEU A 439 23.60 3.74 -31.29
C LEU A 439 23.56 5.24 -31.59
N VAL A 440 23.14 6.08 -30.63
CA VAL A 440 23.12 7.53 -30.76
C VAL A 440 24.53 8.08 -31.00
N SER A 441 25.54 7.62 -30.26
CA SER A 441 26.92 8.05 -30.42
C SER A 441 27.55 7.61 -31.76
N ALA A 442 27.15 6.45 -32.28
CA ALA A 442 27.60 5.92 -33.59
C ALA A 442 26.96 6.67 -34.78
N THR A 443 25.76 7.24 -34.60
CA THR A 443 25.03 7.97 -35.64
C THR A 443 25.50 9.44 -35.78
N ARG A 444 26.68 9.76 -35.26
CA ARG A 444 27.26 11.10 -35.29
C ARG A 444 27.30 11.62 -36.72
N PRO A 445 26.71 12.82 -37.01
CA PRO A 445 26.96 13.45 -38.29
C PRO A 445 28.47 13.69 -38.42
N ALA A 446 29.03 13.30 -39.55
CA ALA A 446 30.44 13.54 -39.84
C ALA A 446 30.75 15.00 -39.53
N ALA A 447 31.79 15.26 -38.77
CA ALA A 447 32.23 16.58 -38.39
C ALA A 447 32.47 17.41 -39.66
N GLY A 448 31.50 18.27 -40.06
CA GLY A 448 31.55 19.02 -41.29
C GLY A 448 30.17 19.42 -41.85
N ALA A 449 29.08 18.82 -41.43
CA ALA A 449 27.75 19.29 -41.80
C ALA A 449 27.43 20.58 -41.04
N ALA A 450 27.60 21.70 -41.68
CA ALA A 450 27.25 23.00 -41.15
C ALA A 450 25.79 23.01 -40.65
N ALA A 451 25.59 23.50 -39.45
CA ALA A 451 24.24 23.79 -38.95
C ALA A 451 23.50 24.61 -40.04
N PRO A 452 22.23 24.27 -40.34
CA PRO A 452 21.47 25.03 -41.32
C PRO A 452 21.54 26.49 -40.96
N ALA A 453 21.93 27.35 -41.92
CA ALA A 453 22.10 28.78 -41.73
C ALA A 453 20.81 29.34 -41.10
N ALA A 454 20.95 29.96 -39.94
CA ALA A 454 19.86 30.63 -39.27
C ALA A 454 19.21 31.63 -40.23
N ALA A 455 17.90 31.58 -40.36
CA ALA A 455 17.14 32.55 -41.15
C ALA A 455 17.49 33.98 -40.72
N PRO A 456 17.64 34.95 -41.66
CA PRO A 456 18.00 36.31 -41.34
C PRO A 456 16.87 36.96 -40.54
N GLY A 457 17.10 37.18 -39.27
CA GLY A 457 16.14 37.80 -38.33
C GLY A 457 16.17 37.29 -36.90
N ALA A 458 16.81 36.17 -36.63
CA ALA A 458 16.96 35.64 -35.27
C ALA A 458 18.02 36.49 -34.51
N GLY A 459 17.59 37.13 -33.44
CA GLY A 459 18.45 37.90 -32.55
C GLY A 459 19.66 37.09 -32.07
N ARG A 460 20.82 37.77 -31.95
CA ARG A 460 22.09 37.20 -31.49
C ARG A 460 21.94 36.59 -30.08
N TYR A 461 21.53 35.33 -30.02
CA TYR A 461 21.82 34.49 -28.87
C TYR A 461 23.27 33.99 -28.99
N PRO A 462 24.02 33.90 -27.88
CA PRO A 462 25.41 33.43 -27.92
C PRO A 462 25.44 32.08 -28.63
N THR A 463 26.35 31.94 -29.56
CA THR A 463 26.65 30.74 -30.35
C THR A 463 26.56 29.51 -29.45
N ALA A 464 25.57 28.65 -29.72
CA ALA A 464 25.47 27.36 -29.08
C ALA A 464 26.80 26.63 -29.31
N GLN A 465 27.64 26.55 -28.30
CA GLN A 465 28.76 25.61 -28.26
C GLN A 465 28.14 24.25 -28.62
N ALA A 466 28.71 23.57 -29.59
CA ALA A 466 28.19 22.27 -30.03
C ALA A 466 28.13 21.37 -28.81
N LEU A 467 26.92 21.12 -28.31
CA LEU A 467 26.68 20.22 -27.19
C LEU A 467 27.24 18.85 -27.56
N PRO A 468 27.80 18.11 -26.60
CA PRO A 468 28.12 16.70 -26.81
C PRO A 468 26.91 15.97 -27.42
N VAL A 469 27.13 15.03 -28.31
CA VAL A 469 26.04 14.33 -29.04
C VAL A 469 25.06 13.67 -28.08
N ASP A 470 25.54 13.18 -26.95
CA ASP A 470 24.73 12.58 -25.87
C ASP A 470 23.82 13.62 -25.18
N GLU A 471 24.20 14.90 -25.16
CA GLU A 471 23.37 15.99 -24.69
C GLU A 471 22.41 16.51 -25.78
N ALA A 472 22.80 16.39 -27.06
CA ALA A 472 21.97 16.79 -28.18
C ALA A 472 20.79 15.83 -28.43
N TYR A 473 21.00 14.52 -28.23
CA TYR A 473 19.96 13.48 -28.41
C TYR A 473 19.81 12.64 -27.12
N PRO A 474 19.22 13.19 -26.06
CA PRO A 474 19.11 12.49 -24.80
C PRO A 474 18.31 11.19 -24.93
N VAL A 475 18.94 10.12 -24.47
CA VAL A 475 18.30 8.81 -24.28
C VAL A 475 17.79 8.73 -22.87
N ARG A 476 16.50 8.47 -22.71
CA ARG A 476 15.86 8.23 -21.42
C ARG A 476 15.21 6.86 -21.40
N THR A 477 15.39 6.11 -20.32
CA THR A 477 14.68 4.84 -20.13
C THR A 477 13.83 4.91 -18.85
N SER A 478 12.69 4.24 -18.87
CA SER A 478 11.82 4.15 -17.69
C SER A 478 12.51 3.45 -16.53
N ALA A 479 13.40 2.48 -16.82
CA ALA A 479 14.16 1.77 -15.79
C ALA A 479 15.13 2.68 -15.03
N GLU A 480 15.88 3.56 -15.72
CA GLU A 480 16.77 4.52 -15.10
C GLU A 480 16.00 5.57 -14.30
N ALA A 481 14.91 6.11 -14.85
CA ALA A 481 14.10 7.10 -14.16
C ALA A 481 13.41 6.51 -12.91
N VAL A 482 13.02 5.25 -12.93
CA VAL A 482 12.52 4.54 -11.73
C VAL A 482 13.65 4.33 -10.72
N ALA A 483 14.86 3.99 -11.17
CA ALA A 483 16.01 3.83 -10.28
C ALA A 483 16.41 5.15 -9.59
N GLU A 484 16.34 6.28 -10.31
CA GLU A 484 16.54 7.63 -9.75
C GLU A 484 15.49 7.96 -8.68
N LEU A 485 14.21 7.69 -8.96
CA LEU A 485 13.14 7.87 -7.97
C LEU A 485 13.32 6.95 -6.76
N ALA A 486 13.72 5.69 -6.95
CA ALA A 486 14.00 4.76 -5.85
C ALA A 486 15.25 5.18 -5.03
N ALA A 487 16.13 5.97 -5.60
CA ALA A 487 17.27 6.57 -4.90
C ALA A 487 16.90 7.77 -4.02
N ASP A 488 15.65 8.27 -4.10
CA ASP A 488 15.17 9.38 -3.26
C ASP A 488 15.23 9.01 -1.77
N PRO A 489 15.93 9.78 -0.93
CA PRO A 489 16.04 9.54 0.51
C PRO A 489 14.70 9.53 1.23
N LEU A 490 13.74 10.37 0.80
CA LEU A 490 12.40 10.44 1.39
C LEU A 490 11.62 9.13 1.17
N GLN A 491 11.69 8.59 -0.02
CA GLN A 491 11.02 7.33 -0.36
C GLN A 491 11.63 6.16 0.42
N ARG A 492 12.96 6.05 0.45
CA ARG A 492 13.65 5.01 1.21
C ARG A 492 13.32 5.07 2.71
N SER A 493 13.25 6.27 3.28
CA SER A 493 12.88 6.44 4.69
C SER A 493 11.42 6.04 4.95
N ALA A 494 10.49 6.39 4.07
CA ALA A 494 9.08 5.99 4.19
C ALA A 494 8.92 4.45 4.09
N GLN A 495 9.60 3.80 3.15
CA GLN A 495 9.59 2.35 3.02
C GLN A 495 10.21 1.66 4.26
N ARG A 496 11.33 2.17 4.77
CA ARG A 496 11.95 1.64 6.00
C ARG A 496 11.03 1.79 7.20
N LEU A 497 10.38 2.94 7.36
CA LEU A 497 9.40 3.17 8.43
C LEU A 497 8.22 2.19 8.33
N PHE A 498 7.71 1.97 7.13
CA PHE A 498 6.63 1.02 6.90
C PHE A 498 7.05 -0.41 7.29
N TRP A 499 8.18 -0.91 6.79
CA TRP A 499 8.64 -2.26 7.10
C TRP A 499 9.01 -2.44 8.57
N ALA A 500 9.60 -1.41 9.20
CA ALA A 500 9.84 -1.39 10.64
C ALA A 500 8.52 -1.48 11.42
N SER A 501 7.48 -0.78 10.97
CA SER A 501 6.13 -0.84 11.56
C SER A 501 5.51 -2.23 11.40
N VAL A 502 5.62 -2.86 10.22
CA VAL A 502 5.14 -4.23 9.99
C VAL A 502 5.87 -5.23 10.90
N ALA A 503 7.20 -5.12 11.02
CA ALA A 503 8.00 -5.97 11.89
C ALA A 503 7.62 -5.78 13.38
N ALA A 504 7.41 -4.54 13.82
CA ALA A 504 6.97 -4.24 15.18
C ALA A 504 5.56 -4.80 15.46
N ALA A 505 4.61 -4.62 14.52
CA ALA A 505 3.26 -5.18 14.64
C ALA A 505 3.29 -6.72 14.71
N ALA A 506 4.12 -7.37 13.90
CA ALA A 506 4.32 -8.82 13.93
C ALA A 506 4.94 -9.28 15.26
N GLY A 507 5.91 -8.52 15.80
CA GLY A 507 6.52 -8.77 17.10
C GLY A 507 5.50 -8.68 18.25
N PHE A 508 4.67 -7.65 18.25
CA PHE A 508 3.58 -7.50 19.24
C PHE A 508 2.51 -8.60 19.08
N ALA A 509 2.16 -8.97 17.85
CA ALA A 509 1.22 -10.07 17.61
C ALA A 509 1.79 -11.41 18.10
N LEU A 510 3.08 -11.67 17.88
CA LEU A 510 3.78 -12.82 18.44
C LEU A 510 3.77 -12.81 19.97
N LEU A 511 4.02 -11.65 20.59
CA LEU A 511 3.96 -11.48 22.04
C LEU A 511 2.56 -11.79 22.57
N ALA A 512 1.49 -11.35 21.88
CA ALA A 512 0.11 -11.70 22.25
C ALA A 512 -0.12 -13.21 22.24
N VAL A 513 0.40 -13.92 21.24
CA VAL A 513 0.33 -15.37 21.17
C VAL A 513 1.10 -16.02 22.30
N LEU A 514 2.34 -15.59 22.56
CA LEU A 514 3.17 -16.12 23.65
C LEU A 514 2.50 -15.91 25.02
N LEU A 515 1.93 -14.74 25.28
CA LEU A 515 1.18 -14.48 26.53
C LEU A 515 -0.02 -15.42 26.68
N THR A 516 -0.71 -15.72 25.58
CA THR A 516 -1.84 -16.66 25.58
C THR A 516 -1.39 -18.10 25.81
N LEU A 517 -0.28 -18.49 25.19
CA LEU A 517 0.31 -19.81 25.40
C LEU A 517 0.74 -19.99 26.87
N MET A 518 1.41 -18.99 27.44
CA MET A 518 1.82 -18.99 28.85
C MET A 518 0.63 -19.06 29.84
N ARG A 519 -0.51 -18.50 29.48
CA ARG A 519 -1.74 -18.60 30.28
C ARG A 519 -2.23 -20.06 30.38
N ASN A 520 -2.10 -20.81 29.29
CA ASN A 520 -2.65 -22.16 29.19
C ASN A 520 -1.66 -23.25 29.61
N VAL A 521 -0.39 -22.90 29.94
CA VAL A 521 0.65 -23.86 30.34
C VAL A 521 0.21 -24.78 31.50
N PRO A 522 -0.31 -24.30 32.65
CA PRO A 522 -0.61 -25.18 33.78
C PRO A 522 -1.71 -26.20 33.45
N GLU A 523 -2.76 -25.79 32.73
CA GLU A 523 -3.84 -26.69 32.34
C GLU A 523 -3.39 -27.74 31.33
N ARG A 524 -2.54 -27.32 30.37
CA ARG A 524 -1.93 -28.21 29.38
C ARG A 524 -0.97 -29.21 30.01
N ALA A 525 -0.14 -28.75 30.97
CA ALA A 525 0.80 -29.62 31.68
C ALA A 525 0.09 -30.75 32.44
N ALA A 526 -0.95 -30.39 33.22
CA ALA A 526 -1.75 -31.39 33.96
C ALA A 526 -2.42 -32.41 33.04
N LEU A 527 -2.93 -31.99 31.88
CA LEU A 527 -3.56 -32.91 30.93
C LEU A 527 -2.56 -33.80 30.21
N LEU A 528 -1.42 -33.24 29.75
CA LEU A 528 -0.37 -33.99 29.09
C LEU A 528 0.23 -35.05 30.07
N ALA A 529 0.38 -34.71 31.36
CA ALA A 529 0.79 -35.67 32.39
C ALA A 529 -0.18 -36.83 32.45
N ARG A 530 -1.50 -36.60 32.55
CA ARG A 530 -2.53 -37.63 32.56
C ARG A 530 -2.56 -38.49 31.28
N LEU A 531 -2.40 -37.86 30.11
CA LEU A 531 -2.37 -38.59 28.84
C LEU A 531 -1.09 -39.44 28.66
N ARG A 532 0.04 -38.97 29.23
CA ARG A 532 1.29 -39.75 29.24
C ARG A 532 1.20 -41.00 30.09
N THR A 533 0.52 -40.94 31.24
CA THR A 533 0.27 -42.16 32.02
C THR A 533 -0.59 -43.16 31.28
N MET A 534 -1.39 -42.73 30.30
CA MET A 534 -2.15 -43.58 29.38
C MET A 534 -1.36 -43.99 28.11
N GLY A 535 -0.04 -43.70 28.01
CA GLY A 535 0.82 -44.14 26.92
C GLY A 535 0.96 -43.16 25.76
N LEU A 536 0.62 -41.89 25.91
CA LEU A 536 0.78 -40.88 24.86
C LEU A 536 2.28 -40.62 24.56
N ARG A 537 2.70 -40.84 23.32
CA ARG A 537 4.08 -40.59 22.86
C ARG A 537 4.37 -39.06 22.74
N ARG A 538 5.63 -38.66 22.92
CA ARG A 538 6.04 -37.22 22.82
C ARG A 538 5.59 -36.55 21.53
N ARG A 539 5.78 -37.23 20.37
CA ARG A 539 5.36 -36.70 19.06
C ARG A 539 3.85 -36.46 19.00
N GLN A 540 3.07 -37.32 19.65
CA GLN A 540 1.62 -37.18 19.73
C GLN A 540 1.20 -36.00 20.61
N GLY A 541 1.95 -35.71 21.67
CA GLY A 541 1.73 -34.52 22.51
C GLY A 541 1.96 -33.22 21.73
N VAL A 542 3.04 -33.13 20.92
CA VAL A 542 3.28 -32.01 20.04
C VAL A 542 2.18 -31.85 19.00
N ALA A 543 1.78 -32.97 18.36
CA ALA A 543 0.69 -32.97 17.39
C ALA A 543 -0.65 -32.49 17.99
N LEU A 544 -0.91 -32.81 19.27
CA LEU A 544 -2.10 -32.34 19.99
C LEU A 544 -2.08 -30.84 20.20
N ILE A 545 -0.92 -30.25 20.59
CA ILE A 545 -0.76 -28.80 20.77
C ILE A 545 -0.95 -28.08 19.44
N LEU A 546 -0.35 -28.62 18.37
CA LEU A 546 -0.54 -28.08 17.02
C LEU A 546 -1.99 -28.15 16.56
N ALA A 547 -2.66 -29.28 16.75
CA ALA A 547 -4.07 -29.45 16.38
C ALA A 547 -5.00 -28.51 17.18
N GLU A 548 -4.63 -28.10 18.39
CA GLU A 548 -5.34 -27.09 19.18
C GLU A 548 -5.08 -25.66 18.68
N ALA A 549 -3.83 -25.33 18.32
CA ALA A 549 -3.44 -23.98 17.93
C ALA A 549 -3.75 -23.66 16.44
N LEU A 550 -3.61 -24.64 15.55
CA LEU A 550 -3.71 -24.47 14.10
C LEU A 550 -5.04 -23.83 13.64
N PRO A 551 -6.23 -24.24 14.13
CA PRO A 551 -7.48 -23.64 13.70
C PRO A 551 -7.56 -22.14 14.02
N HIS A 552 -7.01 -21.74 15.17
CA HIS A 552 -7.02 -20.33 15.60
C HIS A 552 -6.08 -19.47 14.74
N THR A 553 -4.88 -19.99 14.45
CA THR A 553 -3.90 -19.28 13.62
C THR A 553 -4.35 -19.17 12.17
N LEU A 554 -4.89 -20.26 11.60
CA LEU A 554 -5.45 -20.25 10.25
C LEU A 554 -6.67 -19.31 10.14
N ALA A 555 -7.57 -19.36 11.13
CA ALA A 555 -8.71 -18.44 11.16
C ALA A 555 -8.26 -16.97 11.23
N ALA A 556 -7.24 -16.66 12.04
CA ALA A 556 -6.68 -15.30 12.10
C ALA A 556 -5.99 -14.91 10.80
N ALA A 557 -5.22 -15.80 10.16
CA ALA A 557 -4.52 -15.54 8.92
C ALA A 557 -5.50 -15.30 7.75
N LEU A 558 -6.46 -16.20 7.58
CA LEU A 558 -7.49 -16.08 6.54
C LEU A 558 -8.41 -14.89 6.80
N GLY A 559 -8.87 -14.72 8.05
CA GLY A 559 -9.70 -13.58 8.44
C GLY A 559 -8.98 -12.25 8.25
N GLY A 560 -7.70 -12.17 8.63
CA GLY A 560 -6.88 -10.98 8.44
C GLY A 560 -6.64 -10.65 6.97
N ALA A 561 -6.36 -11.66 6.14
CA ALA A 561 -6.22 -11.50 4.69
C ALA A 561 -7.54 -11.01 4.05
N LEU A 562 -8.68 -11.61 4.44
CA LEU A 562 -10.00 -11.18 3.94
C LEU A 562 -10.34 -9.75 4.36
N VAL A 563 -10.04 -9.37 5.60
CA VAL A 563 -10.29 -8.01 6.09
C VAL A 563 -9.34 -7.02 5.41
N ALA A 564 -8.07 -7.38 5.18
CA ALA A 564 -7.14 -6.56 4.41
C ALA A 564 -7.63 -6.36 2.97
N ALA A 565 -8.08 -7.42 2.32
CA ALA A 565 -8.66 -7.35 0.98
C ALA A 565 -9.93 -6.47 0.95
N ALA A 566 -10.81 -6.62 1.95
CA ALA A 566 -12.00 -5.78 2.10
C ALA A 566 -11.63 -4.30 2.35
N ALA A 567 -10.61 -4.04 3.16
CA ALA A 567 -10.12 -2.68 3.40
C ALA A 567 -9.60 -2.04 2.10
N VAL A 568 -8.81 -2.77 1.30
CA VAL A 568 -8.35 -2.30 -0.01
C VAL A 568 -9.52 -2.08 -0.96
N ALA A 569 -10.49 -3.00 -1.03
CA ALA A 569 -11.64 -2.88 -1.93
C ALA A 569 -12.57 -1.71 -1.54
N LEU A 570 -12.73 -1.45 -0.24
CA LEU A 570 -13.62 -0.40 0.26
C LEU A 570 -12.98 1.00 0.25
N LEU A 571 -11.71 1.10 0.63
CA LEU A 571 -11.00 2.37 0.77
C LEU A 571 -10.18 2.73 -0.48
N GLY A 572 -9.68 1.72 -1.22
CA GLY A 572 -8.79 1.91 -2.37
C GLY A 572 -9.33 2.85 -3.45
N PRO A 573 -10.61 2.74 -3.88
CA PRO A 573 -11.17 3.66 -4.87
C PRO A 573 -11.28 5.12 -4.40
N ALA A 574 -11.36 5.35 -3.09
CA ALA A 574 -11.39 6.69 -2.50
C ALA A 574 -9.99 7.29 -2.30
N MET A 575 -8.95 6.47 -2.38
CA MET A 575 -7.56 6.89 -2.24
C MET A 575 -6.98 7.26 -3.61
N ASP A 576 -7.12 8.52 -3.98
CA ASP A 576 -6.47 9.03 -5.19
C ASP A 576 -4.99 9.31 -4.92
N LEU A 577 -4.12 8.49 -5.51
CA LEU A 577 -2.67 8.60 -5.40
C LEU A 577 -2.07 9.57 -6.43
N SER A 578 -2.88 10.16 -7.32
CA SER A 578 -2.41 11.01 -8.43
C SER A 578 -1.59 12.18 -7.93
N THR A 579 -2.04 12.86 -6.87
CA THR A 579 -1.33 14.01 -6.26
C THR A 579 0.01 13.62 -5.63
N LEU A 580 0.10 12.40 -5.11
CA LEU A 580 1.31 11.86 -4.46
C LEU A 580 2.36 11.45 -5.49
N VAL A 581 1.93 10.93 -6.62
CA VAL A 581 2.79 10.38 -7.66
C VAL A 581 3.03 11.40 -8.77
N GLY A 582 2.23 12.48 -8.81
CA GLY A 582 2.27 13.47 -9.90
C GLY A 582 1.63 12.93 -11.18
N ALA A 583 0.66 12.01 -11.04
CA ALA A 583 -0.06 11.46 -12.18
C ALA A 583 -1.11 12.43 -12.70
N SER A 584 -1.28 12.47 -14.02
CA SER A 584 -2.35 13.22 -14.68
C SER A 584 -3.70 12.50 -14.69
N VAL A 585 -3.70 11.21 -14.35
CA VAL A 585 -4.89 10.35 -14.33
C VAL A 585 -5.12 9.86 -12.90
N PRO A 586 -6.37 9.86 -12.39
CA PRO A 586 -6.68 9.34 -11.07
C PRO A 586 -6.23 7.88 -10.93
N THR A 587 -5.37 7.61 -9.96
CA THR A 587 -4.84 6.28 -9.69
C THR A 587 -5.22 5.85 -8.28
N GLY A 588 -6.11 4.86 -8.19
CA GLY A 588 -6.54 4.26 -6.92
C GLY A 588 -5.66 3.09 -6.48
N VAL A 589 -5.80 2.70 -5.22
CA VAL A 589 -5.16 1.49 -4.68
C VAL A 589 -5.83 0.26 -5.27
N ARG A 590 -5.03 -0.61 -5.89
CA ARG A 590 -5.51 -1.85 -6.53
C ARG A 590 -5.33 -3.06 -5.61
N LEU A 591 -6.33 -3.93 -5.61
CA LEU A 591 -6.25 -5.20 -4.91
C LEU A 591 -5.39 -6.19 -5.71
N THR A 592 -4.25 -6.55 -5.15
CA THR A 592 -3.36 -7.59 -5.66
C THR A 592 -3.15 -8.66 -4.60
N ALA A 593 -2.96 -9.92 -4.99
CA ALA A 593 -2.89 -11.03 -4.06
C ALA A 593 -1.62 -11.01 -3.19
N GLY A 594 -0.48 -10.62 -3.76
CA GLY A 594 0.82 -10.64 -3.07
C GLY A 594 0.83 -9.86 -1.75
N PRO A 595 0.54 -8.55 -1.73
CA PRO A 595 0.55 -7.73 -0.52
C PRO A 595 -0.38 -8.20 0.59
N VAL A 596 -1.48 -8.84 0.23
CA VAL A 596 -2.47 -9.34 1.20
C VAL A 596 -2.03 -10.68 1.78
N LEU A 597 -1.52 -11.60 0.94
CA LEU A 597 -1.18 -12.96 1.34
C LEU A 597 0.19 -13.05 2.05
N ILE A 598 1.19 -12.28 1.63
CA ILE A 598 2.54 -12.35 2.22
C ILE A 598 2.54 -12.08 3.73
N PRO A 599 1.93 -10.99 4.26
CA PRO A 599 1.86 -10.77 5.70
C PRO A 599 1.06 -11.84 6.43
N ALA A 600 -0.02 -12.34 5.84
CA ALA A 600 -0.85 -13.38 6.44
C ALA A 600 -0.10 -14.72 6.58
N VAL A 601 0.56 -15.17 5.51
CA VAL A 601 1.38 -16.40 5.51
C VAL A 601 2.60 -16.25 6.41
N GLY A 602 3.29 -15.09 6.32
CA GLY A 602 4.47 -14.81 7.15
C GLY A 602 4.15 -14.84 8.65
N LEU A 603 3.06 -14.19 9.07
CA LEU A 603 2.65 -14.19 10.47
C LEU A 603 2.13 -15.58 10.92
N ALA A 604 1.39 -16.29 10.07
CA ALA A 604 0.96 -17.65 10.36
C ALA A 604 2.16 -18.59 10.55
N ALA A 605 3.18 -18.51 9.70
CA ALA A 605 4.41 -19.26 9.82
C ALA A 605 5.19 -18.92 11.11
N LEU A 606 5.28 -17.63 11.44
CA LEU A 606 5.92 -17.15 12.66
C LEU A 606 5.23 -17.70 13.91
N VAL A 607 3.89 -17.67 13.95
CA VAL A 607 3.10 -18.20 15.06
C VAL A 607 3.23 -19.72 15.15
N ALA A 608 3.21 -20.43 14.03
CA ALA A 608 3.41 -21.88 14.00
C ALA A 608 4.80 -22.26 14.54
N ALA A 609 5.85 -21.51 14.15
CA ALA A 609 7.20 -21.69 14.65
C ALA A 609 7.26 -21.46 16.18
N ALA A 610 6.62 -20.41 16.70
CA ALA A 610 6.56 -20.13 18.14
C ALA A 610 5.87 -21.26 18.93
N VAL A 611 4.76 -21.78 18.42
CA VAL A 611 4.03 -22.91 19.02
C VAL A 611 4.89 -24.18 19.02
N LEU A 612 5.64 -24.43 17.94
CA LEU A 612 6.57 -25.57 17.86
C LEU A 612 7.70 -25.45 18.89
N VAL A 613 8.31 -24.25 19.01
CA VAL A 613 9.37 -24.00 20.00
C VAL A 613 8.85 -24.19 21.42
N GLU A 614 7.65 -23.67 21.73
CA GLU A 614 7.03 -23.89 23.05
C GLU A 614 6.77 -25.38 23.32
N ALA A 615 6.22 -26.09 22.35
CA ALA A 615 5.96 -27.52 22.48
C ALA A 615 7.25 -28.32 22.71
N ALA A 616 8.35 -27.96 22.06
CA ALA A 616 9.65 -28.58 22.21
C ALA A 616 10.29 -28.28 23.60
N THR A 617 10.19 -27.03 24.07
CA THR A 617 10.79 -26.59 25.35
C THR A 617 9.99 -27.10 26.56
N SER A 618 8.66 -27.10 26.49
CA SER A 618 7.80 -27.63 27.55
C SER A 618 8.03 -29.11 27.79
N GLY A 619 8.39 -29.88 26.75
CA GLY A 619 8.76 -31.29 26.88
C GLY A 619 10.06 -31.52 27.65
N ARG A 620 10.99 -30.57 27.66
CA ARG A 620 12.29 -30.71 28.36
C ARG A 620 12.21 -30.30 29.85
N ARG A 621 11.45 -29.28 30.18
CA ARG A 621 11.32 -28.77 31.56
C ARG A 621 10.65 -29.75 32.53
N GLN A 622 9.74 -30.61 32.06
CA GLN A 622 9.05 -31.55 32.91
C GLN A 622 9.95 -32.70 33.41
N ILE A 623 10.98 -33.08 32.63
CA ILE A 623 11.91 -34.16 33.04
C ILE A 623 12.77 -33.72 34.24
N THR A 624 13.21 -32.46 34.26
CA THR A 624 14.02 -31.93 35.36
C THR A 624 13.23 -31.76 36.66
N THR A 625 11.92 -31.51 36.56
CA THR A 625 11.05 -31.37 37.75
C THR A 625 10.66 -32.71 38.35
N GLU A 626 10.41 -33.74 37.51
CA GLU A 626 10.12 -35.11 37.95
C GLU A 626 11.35 -35.80 38.55
N LEU A 627 12.57 -35.55 38.00
CA LEU A 627 13.82 -36.06 38.58
C LEU A 627 14.12 -35.42 39.94
N ARG A 628 13.82 -34.15 40.15
CA ARG A 628 13.97 -33.46 41.45
C ARG A 628 12.90 -33.92 42.50
N ALA A 629 11.72 -34.31 42.07
CA ALA A 629 10.69 -34.85 42.97
C ALA A 629 10.93 -36.32 43.33
N GLY A 630 11.69 -37.06 42.52
CA GLY A 630 12.11 -38.45 42.81
C GLY A 630 13.24 -38.56 43.81
N ASP A 631 14.12 -37.53 43.91
CA ASP A 631 15.24 -37.48 44.85
C ASP A 631 14.86 -37.04 46.29
N GLN A 632 13.59 -36.69 46.50
CA GLN A 632 13.07 -36.28 47.84
C GLN A 632 12.13 -37.31 48.47
N ARG A 633 12.17 -38.59 48.04
CA ARG A 633 11.49 -39.72 48.72
C ARG A 633 12.53 -40.71 49.27
#